data_87551e6b33ef9408360fa243873a54c3
#
_entry.id   87551e6b33ef9408360fa243873a54c3
#
_cell.length_a   1.000
_cell.length_b   1.000
_cell.length_c   1.000
_cell.angle_alpha   90.00
_cell.angle_beta   90.00
_cell.angle_gamma   90.00
#
_symmetry.space_group_name_H-M   'P 1'
#
loop_
_entity.id
_entity.type
_entity.pdbx_description
1 polymer ?
#
loop_
_entity_poly.entity_id
_entity_poly.type
_entity_poly.pdbx_seq_one_letter_code
_entity_poly.pdbx_strand_id
1 'polypeptide(L)'
;MNYKKLVPPGSFIGQYIQSMSALETPTEYDFWCAVWAIGVASGRRVFVDRPRSPVRLNWFIVLAADSGSTRKTTSVNFAARITGRVGVNTATTEEDIKHIRNLEVTDECAIAVGELSRVIGRSAYLKNMPDLLMDMYDCNEEDAVYGSLLSASTPGRLLTLVNPVVVESGFASRILFIVADRPKRAVSWPSGDEDKEVEKLAQLLVNCVNAEASNKLQITANALKAYDAWYKRRMKHRDTFRASFEAREDDHVLRLAACLAINDTTWEIQSRHIKAAYHAIAEIKQSMHELFVGDERVSPRLAAGVEKVRKKMLEGGADGVHHRTLYLLVRNRLSNSEFKTLIQIMHEAGLIQVFESVQGRTRVYRATGKLLDFGSTASIISRLQGD
;
A
#
# COMPACT_ATOMS: atom_id res chain seq x y z
N MET A 1 9.87 10.95 -4.01
CA MET A 1 9.98 12.08 -3.05
C MET A 1 11.18 11.94 -2.12
N ASN A 2 11.72 13.03 -1.56
CA ASN A 2 12.82 12.95 -0.57
C ASN A 2 12.23 13.15 0.85
N TYR A 3 11.79 12.07 1.45
CA TYR A 3 11.15 12.07 2.78
C TYR A 3 12.02 12.64 3.90
N LYS A 4 13.36 12.49 3.80
CA LYS A 4 14.31 13.06 4.78
C LYS A 4 14.26 14.59 4.84
N LYS A 5 13.85 15.25 3.75
CA LYS A 5 13.72 16.72 3.70
C LYS A 5 12.41 17.23 4.27
N LEU A 6 11.44 16.34 4.54
CA LEU A 6 10.14 16.73 5.08
C LEU A 6 10.16 16.93 6.60
N VAL A 7 11.14 16.38 7.27
CA VAL A 7 11.17 16.31 8.73
C VAL A 7 12.53 16.73 9.28
N PRO A 8 12.59 17.35 10.48
CA PRO A 8 13.85 17.65 11.15
C PRO A 8 14.63 16.39 11.49
N PRO A 9 15.96 16.35 11.33
CA PRO A 9 16.77 15.17 11.62
C PRO A 9 16.67 14.68 13.08
N GLY A 10 16.49 15.60 14.04
CA GLY A 10 16.36 15.28 15.46
C GLY A 10 14.95 14.85 15.91
N SER A 11 13.96 14.97 15.04
CA SER A 11 12.58 14.58 15.33
C SER A 11 12.41 13.05 15.37
N PHE A 12 11.28 12.56 15.89
CA PHE A 12 10.99 11.12 15.93
C PHE A 12 11.08 10.47 14.56
N ILE A 13 10.37 11.00 13.53
CA ILE A 13 10.41 10.45 12.16
C ILE A 13 11.85 10.53 11.60
N GLY A 14 12.56 11.63 11.83
CA GLY A 14 13.95 11.80 11.38
C GLY A 14 14.90 10.76 12.00
N GLN A 15 14.80 10.53 13.31
CA GLN A 15 15.57 9.51 14.01
C GLN A 15 15.16 8.09 13.62
N TYR A 16 13.87 7.83 13.40
CA TYR A 16 13.38 6.54 12.88
C TYR A 16 14.03 6.20 11.53
N ILE A 17 13.99 7.12 10.55
CA ILE A 17 14.63 6.95 9.24
C ILE A 17 16.16 6.75 9.39
N GLN A 18 16.78 7.40 10.36
CA GLN A 18 18.21 7.24 10.64
C GLN A 18 18.52 5.85 11.20
N SER A 19 17.78 5.37 12.19
CA SER A 19 17.94 4.02 12.76
C SER A 19 17.74 2.95 11.70
N MET A 20 16.69 3.05 10.88
CA MET A 20 16.43 2.11 9.79
C MET A 20 17.49 2.20 8.68
N SER A 21 18.35 3.22 8.68
CA SER A 21 19.44 3.33 7.70
C SER A 21 20.52 2.24 7.85
N ALA A 22 20.59 1.56 8.96
CA ALA A 22 21.41 0.37 9.16
C ALA A 22 20.87 -0.89 8.45
N LEU A 23 19.66 -0.81 7.88
CA LEU A 23 18.98 -1.92 7.21
C LEU A 23 18.74 -1.62 5.72
N GLU A 24 18.31 -2.62 4.96
CA GLU A 24 17.98 -2.51 3.53
C GLU A 24 16.50 -2.12 3.28
N THR A 25 15.92 -1.34 4.16
CA THR A 25 14.54 -0.88 4.01
C THR A 25 14.47 0.37 3.13
N PRO A 26 13.47 0.52 2.27
CA PRO A 26 13.21 1.76 1.54
C PRO A 26 12.87 2.90 2.50
N THR A 27 13.37 4.11 2.23
CA THR A 27 13.09 5.29 3.07
C THR A 27 11.59 5.62 3.11
N GLU A 28 10.86 5.27 2.06
CA GLU A 28 9.41 5.38 1.98
C GLU A 28 8.75 4.55 3.08
N TYR A 29 9.20 3.32 3.29
CA TYR A 29 8.67 2.45 4.36
C TYR A 29 9.02 3.00 5.73
N ASP A 30 10.26 3.43 5.92
CA ASP A 30 10.74 3.99 7.19
C ASP A 30 9.89 5.20 7.61
N PHE A 31 9.64 6.12 6.67
CA PHE A 31 8.78 7.29 6.91
C PHE A 31 7.36 6.91 7.29
N TRP A 32 6.71 6.04 6.51
CA TRP A 32 5.31 5.71 6.72
C TRP A 32 5.07 4.80 7.92
N CYS A 33 6.04 3.96 8.29
CA CYS A 33 6.02 3.21 9.55
C CYS A 33 6.13 4.15 10.76
N ALA A 34 6.97 5.18 10.68
CA ALA A 34 7.07 6.19 11.73
C ALA A 34 5.79 7.03 11.84
N VAL A 35 5.19 7.43 10.73
CA VAL A 35 3.87 8.12 10.71
C VAL A 35 2.79 7.25 11.32
N TRP A 36 2.75 5.96 10.99
CA TRP A 36 1.83 5.00 11.59
C TRP A 36 2.03 4.89 13.10
N ALA A 37 3.27 4.84 13.58
CA ALA A 37 3.57 4.77 15.01
C ALA A 37 3.09 6.02 15.76
N ILE A 38 3.21 7.23 15.19
CA ILE A 38 2.64 8.47 15.76
C ILE A 38 1.12 8.32 15.88
N GLY A 39 0.43 7.85 14.83
CA GLY A 39 -1.01 7.67 14.87
C GLY A 39 -1.45 6.66 15.94
N VAL A 40 -0.73 5.55 16.07
CA VAL A 40 -0.97 4.53 17.11
C VAL A 40 -0.78 5.11 18.51
N ALA A 41 0.35 5.78 18.77
CA ALA A 41 0.65 6.36 20.08
C ALA A 41 -0.27 7.54 20.45
N SER A 42 -0.80 8.24 19.44
CA SER A 42 -1.79 9.31 19.63
C SER A 42 -3.11 8.78 20.19
N GLY A 43 -3.48 7.58 19.80
CA GLY A 43 -4.72 6.95 20.23
C GLY A 43 -5.96 7.74 19.82
N ARG A 44 -7.09 7.38 20.42
CA ARG A 44 -8.38 8.05 20.25
C ARG A 44 -8.36 9.51 20.75
N ARG A 45 -7.52 9.79 21.75
CA ARG A 45 -7.50 11.07 22.45
C ARG A 45 -7.06 12.25 21.58
N VAL A 46 -6.15 12.02 20.62
CA VAL A 46 -5.58 13.10 19.78
C VAL A 46 -6.31 13.18 18.43
N PHE A 47 -6.71 14.39 18.07
CA PHE A 47 -7.43 14.63 16.81
C PHE A 47 -7.24 16.05 16.28
N VAL A 48 -7.46 16.21 14.98
CA VAL A 48 -7.59 17.54 14.36
C VAL A 48 -8.98 18.07 14.65
N ASP A 49 -9.06 19.26 15.24
CA ASP A 49 -10.33 19.92 15.59
C ASP A 49 -11.01 20.50 14.34
N ARG A 50 -11.59 19.61 13.54
CA ARG A 50 -12.41 19.97 12.37
C ARG A 50 -13.88 20.06 12.78
N PRO A 51 -14.56 21.20 12.55
CA PRO A 51 -15.97 21.35 12.89
C PRO A 51 -16.82 20.21 12.33
N ARG A 52 -17.75 19.68 13.13
CA ARG A 52 -18.70 18.59 12.84
C ARG A 52 -18.09 17.19 12.65
N SER A 53 -16.80 17.07 12.36
CA SER A 53 -16.18 15.79 12.10
C SER A 53 -14.69 15.83 12.45
N PRO A 54 -14.32 15.58 13.72
CA PRO A 54 -12.93 15.54 14.14
C PRO A 54 -12.17 14.45 13.36
N VAL A 55 -10.94 14.73 12.97
CA VAL A 55 -10.13 13.76 12.22
C VAL A 55 -9.16 13.08 13.19
N ARG A 56 -9.37 11.79 13.44
CA ARG A 56 -8.47 10.94 14.24
C ARG A 56 -7.19 10.64 13.47
N LEU A 57 -6.12 10.21 14.16
CA LEU A 57 -4.80 10.02 13.55
C LEU A 57 -4.48 8.54 13.23
N ASN A 58 -5.46 7.67 13.29
CA ASN A 58 -5.28 6.26 12.94
C ASN A 58 -4.99 6.06 11.44
N TRP A 59 -4.14 5.08 11.14
CA TRP A 59 -3.68 4.81 9.79
C TRP A 59 -3.89 3.36 9.38
N PHE A 60 -4.29 3.14 8.13
CA PHE A 60 -4.22 1.85 7.47
C PHE A 60 -3.18 1.92 6.37
N ILE A 61 -2.05 1.25 6.57
CA ILE A 61 -0.89 1.28 5.68
C ILE A 61 -0.51 -0.14 5.27
N VAL A 62 -0.29 -0.33 3.98
CA VAL A 62 0.19 -1.60 3.42
C VAL A 62 1.45 -1.37 2.59
N LEU A 63 2.55 -1.98 2.99
CA LEU A 63 3.82 -1.94 2.27
C LEU A 63 3.79 -2.93 1.11
N ALA A 64 4.00 -2.46 -0.11
CA ALA A 64 3.89 -3.25 -1.33
C ALA A 64 5.21 -3.33 -2.09
N ALA A 65 5.74 -4.53 -2.29
CA ALA A 65 6.88 -4.84 -3.14
C ALA A 65 6.95 -6.33 -3.46
N ASP A 66 7.79 -6.73 -4.38
CA ASP A 66 8.07 -8.13 -4.65
C ASP A 66 8.66 -8.87 -3.45
N SER A 67 8.51 -10.18 -3.43
CA SER A 67 8.98 -11.00 -2.31
C SER A 67 10.50 -10.90 -2.17
N GLY A 68 10.96 -10.66 -0.94
CA GLY A 68 12.39 -10.62 -0.59
C GLY A 68 13.14 -9.35 -1.01
N SER A 69 12.54 -8.44 -1.80
CA SER A 69 13.23 -7.30 -2.39
C SER A 69 13.48 -6.11 -1.43
N THR A 70 12.60 -5.89 -0.45
CA THR A 70 12.55 -4.61 0.30
C THR A 70 12.41 -4.76 1.81
N ARG A 71 12.63 -5.96 2.37
CA ARG A 71 12.55 -6.20 3.82
C ARG A 71 11.26 -5.69 4.48
N LYS A 72 10.11 -5.79 3.80
CA LYS A 72 8.78 -5.31 4.28
C LYS A 72 8.45 -5.75 5.70
N THR A 73 8.58 -7.06 5.97
CA THR A 73 8.28 -7.64 7.29
C THR A 73 9.19 -7.09 8.39
N THR A 74 10.45 -6.78 8.08
CA THR A 74 11.37 -6.13 9.02
C THR A 74 10.86 -4.74 9.39
N SER A 75 10.41 -3.93 8.40
CA SER A 75 9.83 -2.61 8.65
C SER A 75 8.57 -2.68 9.53
N VAL A 76 7.67 -3.64 9.25
CA VAL A 76 6.45 -3.86 10.05
C VAL A 76 6.80 -4.25 11.48
N ASN A 77 7.68 -5.23 11.67
CA ASN A 77 8.07 -5.74 12.99
C ASN A 77 8.78 -4.66 13.83
N PHE A 78 9.64 -3.86 13.22
CA PHE A 78 10.34 -2.78 13.91
C PHE A 78 9.35 -1.73 14.44
N ALA A 79 8.37 -1.30 13.61
CA ALA A 79 7.31 -0.40 14.04
C ALA A 79 6.45 -0.99 15.17
N ALA A 80 6.08 -2.27 15.06
CA ALA A 80 5.31 -2.99 16.09
C ALA A 80 6.03 -3.02 17.44
N ARG A 81 7.34 -3.24 17.43
CA ARG A 81 8.14 -3.24 18.67
C ARG A 81 8.17 -1.88 19.34
N ILE A 82 8.26 -0.78 18.57
CA ILE A 82 8.22 0.58 19.13
C ILE A 82 6.86 0.85 19.77
N THR A 83 5.75 0.55 19.06
CA THR A 83 4.40 0.78 19.61
C THR A 83 4.09 -0.11 20.81
N GLY A 84 4.57 -1.33 20.84
CA GLY A 84 4.47 -2.21 22.01
C GLY A 84 5.21 -1.65 23.23
N ARG A 85 6.38 -0.99 23.04
CA ARG A 85 7.13 -0.34 24.14
C ARG A 85 6.39 0.87 24.73
N VAL A 86 5.57 1.56 23.95
CA VAL A 86 4.73 2.65 24.46
C VAL A 86 3.41 2.17 25.05
N GLY A 87 3.21 0.88 25.19
CA GLY A 87 2.08 0.28 25.89
C GLY A 87 0.81 0.11 25.07
N VAL A 88 0.88 0.25 23.74
CA VAL A 88 -0.29 0.01 22.88
C VAL A 88 -0.45 -1.50 22.64
N ASN A 89 -1.67 -1.99 22.77
CA ASN A 89 -2.02 -3.37 22.40
C ASN A 89 -1.83 -3.57 20.89
N THR A 90 -0.77 -4.27 20.51
CA THR A 90 -0.40 -4.48 19.11
C THR A 90 -0.56 -5.94 18.74
N ALA A 91 -1.55 -6.25 17.92
CA ALA A 91 -1.81 -7.57 17.36
C ALA A 91 -0.78 -7.90 16.27
N THR A 92 0.02 -8.94 16.46
CA THR A 92 1.08 -9.35 15.54
C THR A 92 0.91 -10.78 15.03
N THR A 93 0.05 -11.58 15.67
CA THR A 93 -0.24 -12.97 15.35
C THR A 93 -1.68 -13.19 14.87
N GLU A 94 -1.95 -14.35 14.29
CA GLU A 94 -3.33 -14.73 13.92
C GLU A 94 -4.25 -14.89 15.14
N GLU A 95 -3.69 -15.29 16.28
CA GLU A 95 -4.43 -15.43 17.52
C GLU A 95 -4.87 -14.04 18.05
N ASP A 96 -3.94 -13.08 18.05
CA ASP A 96 -4.26 -11.69 18.40
C ASP A 96 -5.37 -11.13 17.51
N ILE A 97 -5.32 -11.39 16.19
CA ILE A 97 -6.35 -10.91 15.24
C ILE A 97 -7.72 -11.51 15.54
N LYS A 98 -7.80 -12.78 15.97
CA LYS A 98 -9.06 -13.37 16.39
C LYS A 98 -9.67 -12.66 17.60
N HIS A 99 -8.84 -12.18 18.52
CA HIS A 99 -9.26 -11.45 19.72
C HIS A 99 -9.76 -10.04 19.44
N ILE A 100 -9.36 -9.41 18.33
CA ILE A 100 -9.80 -8.05 17.97
C ILE A 100 -11.33 -7.91 17.92
N ARG A 101 -12.05 -8.97 17.56
CA ARG A 101 -13.51 -8.98 17.53
C ARG A 101 -14.17 -8.90 18.90
N ASN A 102 -13.42 -9.21 19.94
CA ASN A 102 -13.90 -9.21 21.31
C ASN A 102 -13.47 -7.93 22.07
N LEU A 103 -12.87 -6.97 21.36
CA LEU A 103 -12.51 -5.69 21.95
C LEU A 103 -13.77 -4.90 22.31
N GLU A 104 -13.72 -4.26 23.46
CA GLU A 104 -14.76 -3.33 23.89
C GLU A 104 -14.61 -2.00 23.15
N VAL A 105 -15.68 -1.27 23.07
CA VAL A 105 -15.81 0.01 22.37
C VAL A 105 -14.77 1.05 22.82
N THR A 106 -14.37 0.99 24.08
CA THR A 106 -13.34 1.88 24.65
C THR A 106 -11.91 1.47 24.31
N ASP A 107 -11.73 0.27 23.73
CA ASP A 107 -10.42 -0.27 23.46
C ASP A 107 -9.73 0.43 22.28
N GLU A 108 -8.42 0.46 22.35
CA GLU A 108 -7.54 0.91 21.29
C GLU A 108 -6.62 -0.24 20.88
N CYS A 109 -6.48 -0.48 19.59
CA CYS A 109 -5.58 -1.51 19.11
C CYS A 109 -4.78 -1.08 17.89
N ALA A 110 -3.61 -1.68 17.76
CA ALA A 110 -2.82 -1.64 16.54
C ALA A 110 -2.72 -3.04 15.96
N ILE A 111 -2.79 -3.17 14.64
CA ILE A 111 -2.56 -4.42 13.91
C ILE A 111 -1.28 -4.24 13.11
N ALA A 112 -0.26 -5.05 13.39
CA ALA A 112 1.02 -4.99 12.69
C ALA A 112 1.45 -6.39 12.26
N VAL A 113 1.14 -6.77 11.02
CA VAL A 113 1.37 -8.12 10.49
C VAL A 113 2.13 -8.10 9.18
N GLY A 114 3.09 -8.99 9.01
CA GLY A 114 3.96 -9.09 7.84
C GLY A 114 3.26 -9.49 6.54
N GLU A 115 1.97 -9.87 6.58
CA GLU A 115 1.21 -10.25 5.37
C GLU A 115 -0.29 -9.90 5.54
N LEU A 116 -0.81 -9.09 4.63
CA LEU A 116 -2.19 -8.58 4.67
C LEU A 116 -3.25 -9.71 4.62
N SER A 117 -2.95 -10.82 3.96
CA SER A 117 -3.86 -11.96 3.89
C SER A 117 -4.16 -12.62 5.23
N ARG A 118 -3.41 -12.30 6.30
CA ARG A 118 -3.72 -12.73 7.67
C ARG A 118 -4.82 -11.90 8.31
N VAL A 119 -5.09 -10.71 7.79
CA VAL A 119 -6.12 -9.78 8.29
C VAL A 119 -7.36 -9.81 7.42
N ILE A 120 -7.19 -9.78 6.11
CA ILE A 120 -8.27 -9.88 5.13
C ILE A 120 -8.03 -11.09 4.22
N GLY A 121 -8.94 -12.05 4.20
CA GLY A 121 -8.75 -13.27 3.44
C GLY A 121 -10.02 -14.11 3.36
N ARG A 122 -9.89 -15.30 2.77
CA ARG A 122 -11.02 -16.22 2.55
C ARG A 122 -11.36 -17.10 3.76
N SER A 123 -10.57 -17.06 4.83
CA SER A 123 -10.83 -17.86 6.03
C SER A 123 -12.12 -17.43 6.70
N ALA A 124 -12.87 -18.38 7.22
CA ALA A 124 -14.20 -18.12 7.83
C ALA A 124 -14.13 -17.06 8.95
N TYR A 125 -13.06 -17.06 9.74
CA TYR A 125 -12.87 -16.08 10.81
C TYR A 125 -12.50 -14.66 10.31
N LEU A 126 -12.17 -14.50 9.03
CA LEU A 126 -11.86 -13.18 8.41
C LEU A 126 -13.04 -12.61 7.62
N LYS A 127 -14.15 -13.33 7.50
CA LYS A 127 -15.26 -12.97 6.60
C LYS A 127 -15.79 -11.54 6.78
N ASN A 128 -15.88 -11.06 8.03
CA ASN A 128 -16.39 -9.72 8.36
C ASN A 128 -15.28 -8.76 8.81
N MET A 129 -14.01 -9.12 8.62
CA MET A 129 -12.89 -8.25 9.03
C MET A 129 -12.84 -6.94 8.25
N PRO A 130 -13.11 -6.88 6.93
CA PRO A 130 -13.15 -5.60 6.23
C PRO A 130 -14.14 -4.61 6.83
N ASP A 131 -15.34 -5.05 7.21
CA ASP A 131 -16.37 -4.21 7.82
C ASP A 131 -15.91 -3.69 9.18
N LEU A 132 -15.45 -4.59 10.05
CA LEU A 132 -14.89 -4.23 11.36
C LEU A 132 -13.73 -3.23 11.23
N LEU A 133 -12.83 -3.43 10.28
CA LEU A 133 -11.73 -2.51 10.03
C LEU A 133 -12.22 -1.14 9.54
N MET A 134 -13.27 -1.09 8.74
CA MET A 134 -13.87 0.19 8.32
C MET A 134 -14.44 0.95 9.50
N ASP A 135 -15.13 0.30 10.41
CA ASP A 135 -15.66 0.90 11.64
C ASP A 135 -14.53 1.41 12.54
N MET A 136 -13.47 0.60 12.71
CA MET A 136 -12.27 0.99 13.45
C MET A 136 -11.52 2.18 12.83
N TYR A 137 -11.50 2.29 11.50
CA TYR A 137 -10.86 3.39 10.79
C TYR A 137 -11.66 4.68 10.92
N ASP A 138 -12.97 4.62 10.72
CA ASP A 138 -13.83 5.78 10.75
C ASP A 138 -13.98 6.31 12.18
N CYS A 139 -14.06 5.44 13.17
CA CYS A 139 -14.11 5.78 14.61
C CYS A 139 -15.00 7.01 14.90
N ASN A 140 -16.16 7.07 14.22
CA ASN A 140 -17.00 8.26 14.17
C ASN A 140 -17.86 8.44 15.42
N GLU A 141 -18.08 7.38 16.20
CA GLU A 141 -18.94 7.37 17.36
C GLU A 141 -18.17 6.95 18.61
N GLU A 142 -18.74 7.24 19.78
CA GLU A 142 -18.20 6.77 21.06
C GLU A 142 -18.20 5.24 21.15
N ASP A 143 -18.92 4.60 20.23
CA ASP A 143 -19.21 3.15 20.19
C ASP A 143 -18.31 2.34 19.24
N ALA A 144 -17.25 2.89 18.67
CA ALA A 144 -16.34 2.17 17.78
C ALA A 144 -14.94 2.00 18.37
N VAL A 145 -14.35 0.81 18.25
CA VAL A 145 -12.95 0.55 18.59
C VAL A 145 -12.03 1.46 17.76
N TYR A 146 -11.06 2.10 18.39
CA TYR A 146 -10.03 2.83 17.66
C TYR A 146 -8.95 1.88 17.18
N GLY A 147 -8.66 1.87 15.88
CA GLY A 147 -7.67 0.94 15.35
C GLY A 147 -6.81 1.49 14.23
N SER A 148 -5.55 1.04 14.20
CA SER A 148 -4.59 1.30 13.15
C SER A 148 -4.05 -0.01 12.56
N LEU A 149 -3.83 -0.05 11.24
CA LEU A 149 -3.32 -1.22 10.52
C LEU A 149 -1.98 -0.88 9.84
N LEU A 150 -0.96 -1.69 10.09
CA LEU A 150 0.27 -1.74 9.33
C LEU A 150 0.49 -3.17 8.82
N SER A 151 0.60 -3.34 7.53
CA SER A 151 0.80 -4.66 6.96
C SER A 151 1.69 -4.61 5.72
N ALA A 152 1.96 -5.77 5.15
CA ALA A 152 2.74 -5.89 3.93
C ALA A 152 2.09 -6.90 2.99
N SER A 153 2.37 -6.76 1.70
CA SER A 153 1.98 -7.77 0.70
C SER A 153 2.83 -7.67 -0.57
N THR A 154 2.63 -8.57 -1.50
CA THR A 154 3.20 -8.47 -2.84
C THR A 154 2.16 -7.91 -3.82
N PRO A 155 2.59 -7.21 -4.90
CA PRO A 155 1.68 -6.70 -5.92
C PRO A 155 0.66 -7.72 -6.41
N GLY A 156 1.11 -8.92 -6.76
CA GLY A 156 0.22 -9.97 -7.25
C GLY A 156 -0.82 -10.44 -6.23
N ARG A 157 -0.50 -10.43 -4.93
CA ARG A 157 -1.48 -10.74 -3.86
C ARG A 157 -2.45 -9.58 -3.64
N LEU A 158 -1.96 -8.33 -3.66
CA LEU A 158 -2.82 -7.16 -3.51
C LEU A 158 -3.90 -7.13 -4.60
N LEU A 159 -3.53 -7.37 -5.85
CA LEU A 159 -4.48 -7.46 -6.97
C LEU A 159 -5.55 -8.56 -6.81
N THR A 160 -5.26 -9.57 -5.98
CA THR A 160 -6.22 -10.64 -5.66
C THR A 160 -7.10 -10.29 -4.47
N LEU A 161 -6.54 -9.62 -3.45
CA LEU A 161 -7.23 -9.26 -2.21
C LEU A 161 -8.10 -8.01 -2.39
N VAL A 162 -7.57 -7.00 -3.07
CA VAL A 162 -8.26 -5.73 -3.38
C VAL A 162 -9.01 -5.90 -4.70
N ASN A 163 -10.05 -6.74 -4.67
CA ASN A 163 -10.91 -6.99 -5.81
C ASN A 163 -11.99 -5.88 -5.94
N PRO A 164 -12.79 -5.82 -7.04
CA PRO A 164 -13.83 -4.81 -7.23
C PRO A 164 -14.79 -4.66 -6.05
N VAL A 165 -15.19 -5.75 -5.40
CA VAL A 165 -16.10 -5.70 -4.23
C VAL A 165 -15.46 -4.96 -3.06
N VAL A 166 -14.17 -5.21 -2.79
CA VAL A 166 -13.40 -4.52 -1.73
C VAL A 166 -13.19 -3.04 -2.08
N VAL A 167 -13.03 -2.72 -3.36
CA VAL A 167 -12.91 -1.33 -3.83
C VAL A 167 -14.25 -0.60 -3.68
N GLU A 168 -15.35 -1.22 -4.13
CA GLU A 168 -16.71 -0.64 -4.08
C GLU A 168 -17.23 -0.48 -2.65
N SER A 169 -16.83 -1.34 -1.70
CA SER A 169 -17.17 -1.21 -0.27
C SER A 169 -16.55 0.03 0.39
N GLY A 170 -15.60 0.69 -0.26
CA GLY A 170 -14.86 1.81 0.31
C GLY A 170 -13.71 1.41 1.26
N PHE A 171 -13.46 0.12 1.46
CA PHE A 171 -12.34 -0.35 2.28
C PHE A 171 -10.99 0.08 1.70
N ALA A 172 -10.82 -0.06 0.39
CA ALA A 172 -9.58 0.31 -0.30
C ALA A 172 -9.24 1.82 -0.18
N SER A 173 -10.24 2.70 -0.08
CA SER A 173 -10.04 4.14 0.08
C SER A 173 -9.43 4.54 1.44
N ARG A 174 -9.51 3.64 2.43
CA ARG A 174 -8.97 3.84 3.77
C ARG A 174 -7.52 3.39 3.91
N ILE A 175 -7.01 2.67 2.91
CA ILE A 175 -5.66 2.10 2.93
C ILE A 175 -4.72 2.93 2.06
N LEU A 176 -3.54 3.26 2.60
CA LEU A 176 -2.41 3.76 1.81
C LEU A 176 -1.50 2.58 1.43
N PHE A 177 -1.37 2.33 0.14
CA PHE A 177 -0.45 1.32 -0.38
C PHE A 177 0.89 1.98 -0.73
N ILE A 178 1.90 1.71 0.07
CA ILE A 178 3.24 2.27 -0.09
C ILE A 178 4.06 1.33 -0.97
N VAL A 179 4.22 1.70 -2.22
CA VAL A 179 4.94 0.89 -3.21
C VAL A 179 6.41 1.26 -3.23
N ALA A 180 7.30 0.28 -3.15
CA ALA A 180 8.73 0.47 -3.38
C ALA A 180 9.31 -0.71 -4.16
N ASP A 181 10.13 -0.42 -5.17
CA ASP A 181 10.65 -1.45 -6.07
C ASP A 181 11.85 -2.17 -5.46
N ARG A 182 12.74 -1.44 -4.79
CA ARG A 182 14.01 -1.95 -4.26
C ARG A 182 14.56 -1.05 -3.15
N PRO A 183 15.44 -1.59 -2.28
CA PRO A 183 16.15 -0.79 -1.31
C PRO A 183 17.09 0.20 -2.02
N LYS A 184 17.26 1.39 -1.44
CA LYS A 184 18.17 2.42 -1.97
C LYS A 184 19.64 2.17 -1.59
N ARG A 185 19.91 1.16 -0.76
CA ARG A 185 21.24 0.80 -0.28
C ARG A 185 21.36 -0.71 -0.11
N ALA A 186 22.57 -1.24 -0.22
CA ALA A 186 22.90 -2.61 0.12
C ALA A 186 23.63 -2.62 1.48
N VAL A 187 23.18 -3.47 2.40
CA VAL A 187 23.74 -3.65 3.73
C VAL A 187 23.97 -5.15 3.94
N SER A 188 25.19 -5.61 3.67
CA SER A 188 25.54 -7.03 3.79
C SER A 188 25.59 -7.51 5.23
N TRP A 189 25.93 -6.61 6.16
CA TRP A 189 26.05 -6.90 7.58
C TRP A 189 25.42 -5.77 8.38
N PRO A 190 24.14 -5.90 8.80
CA PRO A 190 23.48 -4.93 9.64
C PRO A 190 24.24 -4.76 10.96
N SER A 191 24.45 -3.51 11.37
CA SER A 191 25.12 -3.16 12.62
C SER A 191 24.18 -2.37 13.52
N GLY A 192 24.45 -2.39 14.81
CA GLY A 192 23.69 -1.66 15.82
C GLY A 192 23.03 -2.61 16.82
N ASP A 193 22.51 -2.02 17.89
CA ASP A 193 21.73 -2.68 18.94
C ASP A 193 20.26 -2.32 18.73
N GLU A 194 19.52 -3.22 18.12
CA GLU A 194 18.11 -2.97 17.76
C GLU A 194 17.24 -2.69 19.00
N ASP A 195 17.53 -3.33 20.15
CA ASP A 195 16.77 -3.10 21.37
C ASP A 195 16.96 -1.68 21.90
N LYS A 196 18.20 -1.18 21.88
CA LYS A 196 18.49 0.22 22.27
C LYS A 196 17.87 1.23 21.32
N GLU A 197 17.88 0.96 20.01
CA GLU A 197 17.23 1.83 19.03
C GLU A 197 15.71 1.87 19.23
N VAL A 198 15.08 0.72 19.46
CA VAL A 198 13.65 0.63 19.78
C VAL A 198 13.31 1.42 21.05
N GLU A 199 14.08 1.27 22.13
CA GLU A 199 13.85 1.98 23.38
C GLU A 199 14.00 3.50 23.22
N LYS A 200 15.05 3.94 22.54
CA LYS A 200 15.30 5.35 22.22
C LYS A 200 14.13 5.94 21.40
N LEU A 201 13.68 5.24 20.38
CA LEU A 201 12.59 5.70 19.52
C LEU A 201 11.24 5.68 20.23
N ALA A 202 10.99 4.69 21.09
CA ALA A 202 9.79 4.67 21.93
C ALA A 202 9.73 5.88 22.87
N GLN A 203 10.84 6.24 23.50
CA GLN A 203 10.91 7.43 24.34
C GLN A 203 10.69 8.72 23.55
N LEU A 204 11.27 8.85 22.34
CA LEU A 204 11.04 10.00 21.47
C LEU A 204 9.58 10.08 21.03
N LEU A 205 8.95 8.95 20.72
CA LEU A 205 7.55 8.88 20.36
C LEU A 205 6.64 9.35 21.48
N VAL A 206 6.87 8.86 22.70
CA VAL A 206 6.14 9.30 23.91
C VAL A 206 6.31 10.81 24.11
N ASN A 207 7.54 11.32 24.00
CA ASN A 207 7.82 12.74 24.21
C ASN A 207 7.09 13.62 23.18
N CYS A 208 7.09 13.27 21.90
CA CYS A 208 6.42 14.12 20.89
C CYS A 208 4.89 14.04 20.98
N VAL A 209 4.31 12.89 21.32
CA VAL A 209 2.86 12.71 21.44
C VAL A 209 2.30 13.32 22.74
N ASN A 210 3.12 13.47 23.78
CA ASN A 210 2.72 14.06 25.06
C ASN A 210 3.30 15.48 25.27
N ALA A 211 3.86 16.10 24.24
CA ALA A 211 4.47 17.43 24.34
C ALA A 211 3.47 18.54 24.70
N GLU A 212 2.18 18.31 24.42
CA GLU A 212 1.11 19.26 24.71
C GLU A 212 0.02 18.59 25.55
N ALA A 213 -0.49 19.31 26.54
CA ALA A 213 -1.59 18.85 27.38
C ALA A 213 -2.96 18.83 26.63
N SER A 214 -3.09 19.65 25.60
CA SER A 214 -4.28 19.65 24.73
C SER A 214 -4.26 18.45 23.78
N ASN A 215 -5.34 17.71 23.74
CA ASN A 215 -5.49 16.59 22.78
C ASN A 215 -5.96 17.06 21.38
N LYS A 216 -6.12 18.36 21.18
CA LYS A 216 -6.66 18.96 19.97
C LYS A 216 -5.58 19.67 19.16
N LEU A 217 -5.36 19.23 17.93
CA LEU A 217 -4.53 19.97 16.99
C LEU A 217 -5.37 21.05 16.30
N GLN A 218 -4.90 22.29 16.41
CA GLN A 218 -5.48 23.42 15.72
C GLN A 218 -4.85 23.60 14.34
N ILE A 219 -5.62 24.08 13.38
CA ILE A 219 -5.11 24.44 12.07
C ILE A 219 -4.99 25.97 11.98
N THR A 220 -3.80 26.47 11.64
CA THR A 220 -3.60 27.91 11.47
C THR A 220 -4.40 28.46 10.29
N ALA A 221 -4.79 29.75 10.33
CA ALA A 221 -5.54 30.37 9.24
C ALA A 221 -4.85 30.25 7.86
N ASN A 222 -3.52 30.34 7.82
CA ASN A 222 -2.75 30.17 6.59
C ASN A 222 -2.71 28.70 6.12
N ALA A 223 -2.68 27.74 7.04
CA ALA A 223 -2.78 26.33 6.71
C ALA A 223 -4.17 25.97 6.18
N LEU A 224 -5.22 26.52 6.78
CA LEU A 224 -6.59 26.33 6.32
C LEU A 224 -6.79 26.88 4.89
N LYS A 225 -6.24 28.08 4.59
CA LYS A 225 -6.24 28.63 3.23
C LYS A 225 -5.51 27.72 2.24
N ALA A 226 -4.36 27.16 2.63
CA ALA A 226 -3.60 26.24 1.78
C ALA A 226 -4.36 24.93 1.52
N TYR A 227 -5.00 24.38 2.54
CA TYR A 227 -5.85 23.20 2.47
C TYR A 227 -7.07 23.42 1.56
N ASP A 228 -7.81 24.52 1.76
CA ASP A 228 -8.98 24.88 0.95
C ASP A 228 -8.63 25.06 -0.54
N ALA A 229 -7.52 25.74 -0.82
CA ALA A 229 -7.04 25.92 -2.19
C ALA A 229 -6.65 24.59 -2.86
N TRP A 230 -6.05 23.65 -2.12
CA TRP A 230 -5.76 22.31 -2.59
C TRP A 230 -7.04 21.49 -2.80
N TYR A 231 -7.95 21.49 -1.82
CA TYR A 231 -9.23 20.76 -1.87
C TYR A 231 -10.08 21.16 -3.08
N LYS A 232 -10.23 22.49 -3.33
CA LYS A 232 -10.96 23.00 -4.48
C LYS A 232 -10.36 22.61 -5.83
N ARG A 233 -9.03 22.54 -5.92
CA ARG A 233 -8.35 22.06 -7.14
C ARG A 233 -8.60 20.56 -7.37
N ARG A 234 -8.49 19.75 -6.33
CA ARG A 234 -8.76 18.32 -6.37
C ARG A 234 -10.15 18.00 -6.88
N MET A 235 -11.18 18.72 -6.42
CA MET A 235 -12.57 18.50 -6.81
C MET A 235 -12.85 18.71 -8.30
N LYS A 236 -12.03 19.47 -9.01
CA LYS A 236 -12.18 19.73 -10.46
C LYS A 236 -11.69 18.57 -11.35
N HIS A 237 -10.91 17.64 -10.82
CA HIS A 237 -10.21 16.60 -11.56
C HIS A 237 -10.56 15.18 -11.06
N ARG A 238 -11.81 14.96 -10.65
CA ARG A 238 -12.26 13.63 -10.22
C ARG A 238 -12.46 12.72 -11.43
N ASP A 239 -11.71 11.65 -11.46
CA ASP A 239 -11.90 10.50 -12.36
C ASP A 239 -12.72 9.42 -11.63
N THR A 240 -13.60 8.70 -12.35
CA THR A 240 -14.55 7.74 -11.77
C THR A 240 -13.88 6.54 -11.10
N PHE A 241 -12.80 6.00 -11.67
CA PHE A 241 -12.07 4.88 -11.05
C PHE A 241 -11.22 5.34 -9.86
N ARG A 242 -10.56 6.49 -10.01
CA ARG A 242 -9.79 7.12 -8.93
C ARG A 242 -10.68 7.53 -7.76
N ALA A 243 -11.96 7.83 -8.01
CA ALA A 243 -12.88 8.30 -6.98
C ALA A 243 -12.98 7.33 -5.79
N SER A 244 -12.96 6.02 -6.03
CA SER A 244 -13.04 5.00 -4.97
C SER A 244 -11.80 4.96 -4.08
N PHE A 245 -10.59 5.18 -4.62
CA PHE A 245 -9.35 5.25 -3.83
C PHE A 245 -9.12 6.66 -3.25
N GLU A 246 -9.67 7.68 -3.88
CA GLU A 246 -9.47 9.09 -3.52
C GLU A 246 -10.53 9.62 -2.53
N ALA A 247 -11.54 8.82 -2.21
CA ALA A 247 -12.67 9.25 -1.39
C ALA A 247 -12.26 9.82 -0.02
N ARG A 248 -11.14 9.32 0.54
CA ARG A 248 -10.62 9.70 1.87
C ARG A 248 -9.31 10.52 1.81
N GLU A 249 -8.95 11.04 0.65
CA GLU A 249 -7.68 11.76 0.47
C GLU A 249 -7.58 13.01 1.35
N ASP A 250 -8.69 13.71 1.53
CA ASP A 250 -8.77 14.88 2.40
C ASP A 250 -8.49 14.54 3.87
N ASP A 251 -8.98 13.42 4.37
CA ASP A 251 -8.66 12.92 5.70
C ASP A 251 -7.19 12.49 5.78
N HIS A 252 -6.66 11.80 4.77
CA HIS A 252 -5.24 11.41 4.73
C HIS A 252 -4.30 12.62 4.77
N VAL A 253 -4.61 13.68 4.04
CA VAL A 253 -3.81 14.92 4.06
C VAL A 253 -3.85 15.58 5.44
N LEU A 254 -5.01 15.67 6.07
CA LEU A 254 -5.14 16.24 7.42
C LEU A 254 -4.44 15.38 8.47
N ARG A 255 -4.60 14.06 8.43
CA ARG A 255 -3.91 13.12 9.32
C ARG A 255 -2.39 13.24 9.21
N LEU A 256 -1.86 13.25 7.98
CA LEU A 256 -0.42 13.39 7.78
C LEU A 256 0.09 14.75 8.23
N ALA A 257 -0.62 15.84 7.92
CA ALA A 257 -0.25 17.18 8.38
C ALA A 257 -0.22 17.26 9.91
N ALA A 258 -1.16 16.61 10.59
CA ALA A 258 -1.19 16.50 12.05
C ALA A 258 -0.02 15.69 12.60
N CYS A 259 0.28 14.51 12.02
CA CYS A 259 1.45 13.72 12.41
C CYS A 259 2.77 14.50 12.23
N LEU A 260 2.89 15.28 11.16
CA LEU A 260 4.06 16.14 10.95
C LEU A 260 4.14 17.28 11.98
N ALA A 261 3.00 17.87 12.37
CA ALA A 261 2.97 18.90 13.42
C ALA A 261 3.35 18.32 14.78
N ILE A 262 2.87 17.13 15.15
CA ILE A 262 3.29 16.41 16.36
C ILE A 262 4.79 16.09 16.31
N ASN A 263 5.27 15.57 15.18
CA ASN A 263 6.68 15.26 14.97
C ASN A 263 7.59 16.49 15.15
N ASP A 264 7.10 17.66 14.74
CA ASP A 264 7.78 18.95 14.92
C ASP A 264 7.54 19.57 16.31
N THR A 265 6.80 18.89 17.20
CA THR A 265 6.40 19.35 18.55
C THR A 265 5.67 20.71 18.57
N THR A 266 5.03 21.09 17.47
CA THR A 266 4.34 22.38 17.36
C THR A 266 2.86 22.30 17.75
N TRP A 267 2.24 21.14 17.63
CA TRP A 267 0.80 20.90 17.89
C TRP A 267 -0.16 21.88 17.16
N GLU A 268 0.39 22.66 16.27
CA GLU A 268 -0.35 23.50 15.31
C GLU A 268 -0.04 23.09 13.88
N ILE A 269 -1.08 22.80 13.13
CA ILE A 269 -0.95 22.47 11.71
C ILE A 269 -0.67 23.75 10.95
N GLN A 270 0.55 23.91 10.46
CA GLN A 270 1.03 25.06 9.67
C GLN A 270 0.92 24.76 8.16
N SER A 271 1.01 25.80 7.32
CA SER A 271 0.95 25.65 5.86
C SER A 271 2.01 24.72 5.29
N ARG A 272 3.20 24.63 5.92
CA ARG A 272 4.26 23.69 5.52
C ARG A 272 3.83 22.22 5.69
N HIS A 273 3.10 21.90 6.79
CA HIS A 273 2.62 20.55 7.06
C HIS A 273 1.55 20.15 6.02
N ILE A 274 0.61 21.03 5.71
CA ILE A 274 -0.39 20.79 4.64
C ILE A 274 0.30 20.57 3.29
N LYS A 275 1.27 21.42 2.91
CA LYS A 275 1.99 21.30 1.64
C LYS A 275 2.78 19.99 1.57
N ALA A 276 3.51 19.64 2.62
CA ALA A 276 4.23 18.38 2.70
C ALA A 276 3.28 17.16 2.60
N ALA A 277 2.15 17.23 3.32
CA ALA A 277 1.16 16.16 3.34
C ALA A 277 0.53 15.92 1.96
N TYR A 278 0.00 16.94 1.29
CA TYR A 278 -0.63 16.71 -0.01
C TYR A 278 0.36 16.27 -1.11
N HIS A 279 1.62 16.70 -1.04
CA HIS A 279 2.65 16.21 -1.97
C HIS A 279 2.99 14.74 -1.71
N ALA A 280 3.14 14.33 -0.43
CA ALA A 280 3.42 12.94 -0.08
C ALA A 280 2.25 12.01 -0.46
N ILE A 281 1.01 12.42 -0.20
CA ILE A 281 -0.18 11.64 -0.59
C ILE A 281 -0.32 11.55 -2.11
N ALA A 282 -0.04 12.63 -2.86
CA ALA A 282 -0.09 12.61 -4.32
C ALA A 282 0.93 11.64 -4.93
N GLU A 283 2.15 11.53 -4.35
CA GLU A 283 3.15 10.56 -4.80
C GLU A 283 2.71 9.11 -4.55
N ILE A 284 2.10 8.84 -3.38
CA ILE A 284 1.54 7.51 -3.10
C ILE A 284 0.41 7.18 -4.07
N LYS A 285 -0.48 8.11 -4.34
CA LYS A 285 -1.57 7.91 -5.30
C LYS A 285 -1.06 7.57 -6.69
N GLN A 286 0.00 8.21 -7.14
CA GLN A 286 0.63 7.88 -8.41
C GLN A 286 1.13 6.43 -8.40
N SER A 287 1.85 6.01 -7.36
CA SER A 287 2.33 4.62 -7.24
C SER A 287 1.19 3.61 -7.07
N MET A 288 0.12 3.98 -6.36
CA MET A 288 -1.08 3.15 -6.26
C MET A 288 -1.78 2.98 -7.61
N HIS A 289 -1.88 4.06 -8.37
CA HIS A 289 -2.46 4.01 -9.72
C HIS A 289 -1.65 3.06 -10.60
N GLU A 290 -0.32 3.17 -10.61
CA GLU A 290 0.56 2.26 -11.34
C GLU A 290 0.40 0.79 -10.87
N LEU A 291 0.16 0.57 -9.57
CA LEU A 291 -0.03 -0.77 -9.01
C LEU A 291 -1.39 -1.41 -9.39
N PHE A 292 -2.49 -0.64 -9.29
CA PHE A 292 -3.85 -1.20 -9.40
C PHE A 292 -4.48 -1.01 -10.77
N VAL A 293 -4.14 0.05 -11.49
CA VAL A 293 -4.67 0.37 -12.82
C VAL A 293 -3.68 -0.07 -13.88
N GLY A 294 -2.38 -0.02 -13.57
CA GLY A 294 -1.34 -0.21 -14.56
C GLY A 294 -1.40 0.88 -15.63
N ASP A 295 -0.92 0.57 -16.82
CA ASP A 295 -1.28 1.34 -18.00
C ASP A 295 -2.80 1.20 -18.18
N GLU A 296 -3.57 2.28 -18.22
CA GLU A 296 -5.06 2.34 -18.22
C GLU A 296 -5.75 1.39 -19.20
N ARG A 297 -4.97 0.75 -20.02
CA ARG A 297 -5.33 -0.12 -21.12
C ARG A 297 -5.34 -1.62 -20.73
N VAL A 298 -4.86 -2.05 -19.54
CA VAL A 298 -4.72 -3.49 -19.25
C VAL A 298 -5.20 -3.88 -17.86
N SER A 299 -6.21 -4.76 -17.81
CA SER A 299 -6.60 -5.34 -16.53
C SER A 299 -5.42 -6.13 -15.94
N PRO A 300 -5.13 -6.01 -14.63
CA PRO A 300 -4.08 -6.78 -13.94
C PRO A 300 -4.22 -8.29 -14.13
N ARG A 301 -5.44 -8.75 -14.32
CA ARG A 301 -5.80 -10.13 -14.65
C ARG A 301 -5.28 -10.52 -16.03
N LEU A 302 -5.41 -9.62 -17.01
CA LEU A 302 -4.91 -9.80 -18.37
C LEU A 302 -3.37 -9.79 -18.36
N ALA A 303 -2.74 -8.81 -17.71
CA ALA A 303 -1.29 -8.71 -17.57
C ALA A 303 -0.65 -9.98 -16.97
N ALA A 304 -1.21 -10.48 -15.87
CA ALA A 304 -0.75 -11.74 -15.25
C ALA A 304 -1.02 -12.97 -16.14
N GLY A 305 -2.06 -12.93 -16.96
CA GLY A 305 -2.33 -13.96 -17.97
C GLY A 305 -1.29 -13.94 -19.09
N VAL A 306 -1.01 -12.75 -19.64
CA VAL A 306 0.00 -12.50 -20.68
C VAL A 306 1.39 -12.97 -20.22
N GLU A 307 1.80 -12.61 -19.00
CA GLU A 307 3.11 -13.01 -18.47
C GLU A 307 3.26 -14.53 -18.30
N LYS A 308 2.20 -15.19 -17.85
CA LYS A 308 2.20 -16.66 -17.77
C LYS A 308 2.31 -17.32 -19.14
N VAL A 309 1.58 -16.81 -20.12
CA VAL A 309 1.65 -17.31 -21.51
C VAL A 309 3.06 -17.07 -22.06
N ARG A 310 3.60 -15.86 -21.90
CA ARG A 310 4.95 -15.49 -22.33
C ARG A 310 6.01 -16.42 -21.74
N LYS A 311 6.01 -16.57 -20.41
CA LYS A 311 6.97 -17.46 -19.71
C LYS A 311 6.88 -18.89 -20.22
N LYS A 312 5.66 -19.43 -20.36
CA LYS A 312 5.45 -20.79 -20.84
C LYS A 312 5.90 -21.00 -22.28
N MET A 313 5.71 -19.99 -23.14
CA MET A 313 6.20 -20.04 -24.53
C MET A 313 7.73 -20.03 -24.61
N LEU A 314 8.40 -19.24 -23.77
CA LEU A 314 9.86 -19.22 -23.68
C LEU A 314 10.41 -20.57 -23.18
N GLU A 315 9.75 -21.19 -22.20
CA GLU A 315 10.08 -22.53 -21.71
C GLU A 315 9.92 -23.63 -22.77
N GLY A 316 9.01 -23.45 -23.73
CA GLY A 316 8.73 -24.42 -24.79
C GLY A 316 9.81 -24.53 -25.87
N GLY A 317 10.71 -23.55 -25.96
CA GLY A 317 11.84 -23.56 -26.87
C GLY A 317 11.47 -23.88 -28.33
N ALA A 318 12.29 -24.71 -28.98
CA ALA A 318 12.10 -25.12 -30.39
C ALA A 318 10.88 -26.04 -30.59
N ASP A 319 10.46 -26.76 -29.58
CA ASP A 319 9.29 -27.67 -29.70
C ASP A 319 7.98 -26.91 -29.65
N GLY A 320 8.00 -25.73 -29.05
CA GLY A 320 6.82 -24.87 -28.88
C GLY A 320 5.85 -25.39 -27.83
N VAL A 321 4.70 -24.72 -27.69
CA VAL A 321 3.69 -25.05 -26.68
C VAL A 321 2.32 -25.23 -27.33
N HIS A 322 1.62 -26.30 -26.99
CA HIS A 322 0.28 -26.59 -27.49
C HIS A 322 -0.75 -25.58 -27.00
N HIS A 323 -1.71 -25.22 -27.85
CA HIS A 323 -2.84 -24.33 -27.54
C HIS A 323 -3.56 -24.71 -26.24
N ARG A 324 -3.88 -26.00 -26.10
CA ARG A 324 -4.56 -26.53 -24.90
C ARG A 324 -3.76 -26.29 -23.62
N THR A 325 -2.45 -26.45 -23.66
CA THR A 325 -1.56 -26.25 -22.51
C THR A 325 -1.56 -24.77 -22.07
N LEU A 326 -1.46 -23.85 -23.03
CA LEU A 326 -1.50 -22.42 -22.74
C LEU A 326 -2.87 -21.99 -22.22
N TYR A 327 -3.95 -22.46 -22.84
CA TYR A 327 -5.31 -22.14 -22.38
C TYR A 327 -5.57 -22.65 -20.95
N LEU A 328 -5.21 -23.89 -20.64
CA LEU A 328 -5.38 -24.46 -19.30
C LEU A 328 -4.58 -23.69 -18.24
N LEU A 329 -3.42 -23.16 -18.60
CA LEU A 329 -2.58 -22.36 -17.71
C LEU A 329 -3.25 -21.05 -17.29
N VAL A 330 -4.09 -20.46 -18.16
CA VAL A 330 -4.66 -19.12 -17.95
C VAL A 330 -6.18 -19.08 -17.84
N ARG A 331 -6.90 -20.20 -18.03
CA ARG A 331 -8.38 -20.27 -18.04
C ARG A 331 -9.05 -19.69 -16.78
N ASN A 332 -8.36 -19.69 -15.65
CA ASN A 332 -8.86 -19.09 -14.41
C ASN A 332 -8.66 -17.56 -14.35
N ARG A 333 -7.99 -16.99 -15.36
CA ARG A 333 -7.63 -15.57 -15.44
C ARG A 333 -8.14 -14.89 -16.69
N LEU A 334 -8.22 -15.62 -17.81
CA LEU A 334 -8.68 -15.13 -19.10
C LEU A 334 -9.89 -15.94 -19.56
N SER A 335 -10.89 -15.26 -20.09
CA SER A 335 -11.96 -15.90 -20.85
C SER A 335 -11.40 -16.48 -22.15
N ASN A 336 -12.16 -17.36 -22.79
CA ASN A 336 -11.75 -17.95 -24.08
C ASN A 336 -11.59 -16.88 -25.18
N SER A 337 -12.41 -15.83 -25.16
CA SER A 337 -12.29 -14.69 -26.08
C SER A 337 -11.03 -13.89 -25.84
N GLU A 338 -10.75 -13.49 -24.61
CA GLU A 338 -9.54 -12.77 -24.24
C GLU A 338 -8.26 -13.55 -24.57
N PHE A 339 -8.27 -14.87 -24.32
CA PHE A 339 -7.14 -15.73 -24.66
C PHE A 339 -6.92 -15.80 -26.19
N LYS A 340 -7.99 -15.93 -26.99
CA LYS A 340 -7.88 -15.92 -28.46
C LYS A 340 -7.34 -14.60 -28.97
N THR A 341 -7.85 -13.48 -28.47
CA THR A 341 -7.37 -12.13 -28.81
C THR A 341 -5.90 -11.97 -28.46
N LEU A 342 -5.47 -12.40 -27.26
CA LEU A 342 -4.06 -12.39 -26.86
C LEU A 342 -3.17 -13.13 -27.85
N ILE A 343 -3.53 -14.37 -28.22
CA ILE A 343 -2.76 -15.18 -29.17
C ILE A 343 -2.69 -14.52 -30.53
N GLN A 344 -3.81 -13.99 -31.01
CA GLN A 344 -3.89 -13.28 -32.30
C GLN A 344 -2.92 -12.09 -32.34
N ILE A 345 -2.94 -11.27 -31.33
CA ILE A 345 -2.11 -10.07 -31.26
C ILE A 345 -0.63 -10.43 -31.12
N MET A 346 -0.27 -11.44 -30.31
CA MET A 346 1.10 -11.92 -30.24
C MET A 346 1.60 -12.43 -31.61
N HIS A 347 0.72 -13.03 -32.40
CA HIS A 347 1.02 -13.48 -33.76
C HIS A 347 1.19 -12.31 -34.72
N GLU A 348 0.27 -11.35 -34.74
CA GLU A 348 0.29 -10.15 -35.59
C GLU A 348 1.51 -9.26 -35.26
N ALA A 349 1.91 -9.17 -34.00
CA ALA A 349 3.14 -8.50 -33.57
C ALA A 349 4.42 -9.28 -33.94
N GLY A 350 4.30 -10.47 -34.50
CA GLY A 350 5.42 -11.33 -34.85
C GLY A 350 6.21 -11.87 -33.65
N LEU A 351 5.59 -11.92 -32.48
CA LEU A 351 6.21 -12.45 -31.24
C LEU A 351 6.17 -13.97 -31.19
N ILE A 352 5.20 -14.57 -31.87
CA ILE A 352 5.02 -16.01 -31.97
C ILE A 352 4.79 -16.44 -33.40
N GLN A 353 5.14 -17.69 -33.68
CA GLN A 353 4.75 -18.41 -34.89
C GLN A 353 3.71 -19.48 -34.55
N VAL A 354 2.70 -19.62 -35.42
CA VAL A 354 1.61 -20.58 -35.24
C VAL A 354 1.83 -21.74 -36.23
N PHE A 355 1.87 -22.96 -35.72
CA PHE A 355 1.94 -24.18 -36.48
C PHE A 355 0.66 -24.96 -36.28
N GLU A 356 -0.04 -25.30 -37.39
CA GLU A 356 -1.23 -26.16 -37.34
C GLU A 356 -0.85 -27.57 -37.82
N SER A 357 -1.37 -28.60 -37.16
CA SER A 357 -1.21 -29.96 -37.65
C SER A 357 -1.96 -30.15 -38.97
N VAL A 358 -1.46 -31.08 -39.83
CA VAL A 358 -2.03 -31.40 -41.14
C VAL A 358 -3.52 -31.77 -41.09
N GLN A 359 -4.03 -32.12 -39.89
CA GLN A 359 -5.45 -32.44 -39.68
C GLN A 359 -6.25 -31.29 -39.02
N GLY A 360 -5.66 -30.09 -38.83
CA GLY A 360 -6.34 -28.89 -38.27
C GLY A 360 -6.76 -29.01 -36.79
N ARG A 361 -6.41 -30.10 -36.11
CA ARG A 361 -6.88 -30.40 -34.75
C ARG A 361 -5.99 -29.89 -33.61
N THR A 362 -4.72 -29.58 -33.91
CA THR A 362 -3.75 -29.12 -32.89
C THR A 362 -2.97 -27.90 -33.38
N ARG A 363 -2.92 -26.86 -32.53
CA ARG A 363 -2.10 -25.67 -32.75
C ARG A 363 -0.94 -25.66 -31.77
N VAL A 364 0.25 -25.42 -32.31
CA VAL A 364 1.49 -25.25 -31.52
C VAL A 364 2.02 -23.85 -31.76
N TYR A 365 2.43 -23.18 -30.71
CA TYR A 365 2.97 -21.83 -30.75
C TYR A 365 4.45 -21.86 -30.38
N ARG A 366 5.30 -21.24 -31.18
CA ARG A 366 6.72 -21.06 -30.91
C ARG A 366 7.05 -19.60 -30.70
N ALA A 367 7.86 -19.32 -29.68
CA ALA A 367 8.39 -17.99 -29.47
C ALA A 367 9.36 -17.62 -30.61
N THR A 368 9.29 -16.36 -31.08
CA THR A 368 10.30 -15.81 -31.98
C THR A 368 11.42 -15.12 -31.19
N GLY A 369 12.55 -14.82 -31.84
CA GLY A 369 13.62 -14.00 -31.23
C GLY A 369 13.12 -12.67 -30.68
N LYS A 370 12.11 -12.08 -31.31
CA LYS A 370 11.48 -10.85 -30.83
C LYS A 370 10.81 -10.99 -29.46
N LEU A 371 10.31 -12.18 -29.08
CA LEU A 371 9.73 -12.41 -27.75
C LEU A 371 10.80 -12.45 -26.65
N LEU A 372 12.02 -12.87 -26.99
CA LEU A 372 13.18 -12.85 -26.08
C LEU A 372 13.65 -11.42 -25.80
N ASP A 373 13.66 -10.56 -26.83
CA ASP A 373 14.10 -9.16 -26.76
C ASP A 373 13.07 -8.23 -26.11
N PHE A 374 11.82 -8.70 -25.98
CA PHE A 374 10.77 -7.97 -25.28
C PHE A 374 10.96 -8.08 -23.76
N GLY A 375 11.69 -7.12 -23.19
CA GLY A 375 12.11 -7.08 -21.80
C GLY A 375 10.99 -6.91 -20.76
N SER A 376 9.75 -6.55 -21.16
CA SER A 376 8.64 -6.40 -20.22
C SER A 376 7.29 -6.75 -20.84
N THR A 377 6.39 -7.27 -20.01
CA THR A 377 4.98 -7.54 -20.34
C THR A 377 4.24 -6.27 -20.78
N ALA A 378 4.64 -5.11 -20.26
CA ALA A 378 4.09 -3.80 -20.63
C ALA A 378 4.23 -3.51 -22.13
N SER A 379 5.36 -3.88 -22.76
CA SER A 379 5.58 -3.69 -24.21
C SER A 379 4.68 -4.58 -25.08
N ILE A 380 4.37 -5.80 -24.62
CA ILE A 380 3.42 -6.69 -25.31
C ILE A 380 2.02 -6.09 -25.22
N ILE A 381 1.70 -5.55 -24.08
CA ILE A 381 0.40 -5.02 -23.74
C ILE A 381 0.13 -3.68 -24.45
N SER A 382 1.12 -2.79 -24.56
CA SER A 382 1.03 -1.53 -25.30
C SER A 382 0.66 -1.78 -26.78
N ARG A 383 1.28 -2.78 -27.43
CA ARG A 383 0.92 -3.21 -28.78
C ARG A 383 -0.42 -3.96 -28.88
N LEU A 384 -0.88 -4.57 -27.78
CA LEU A 384 -2.23 -5.15 -27.68
C LEU A 384 -3.33 -4.09 -27.84
N GLN A 385 -3.00 -2.82 -27.73
CA GLN A 385 -3.94 -1.72 -27.59
C GLN A 385 -3.93 -0.70 -28.72
N GLY A 386 -3.13 -0.94 -29.75
CA GLY A 386 -3.22 -0.22 -31.03
C GLY A 386 -2.39 1.07 -31.08
N ASP A 387 -1.21 1.10 -30.47
CA ASP A 387 -0.13 2.04 -30.82
C ASP A 387 0.84 1.44 -31.86
#